data_b68aa20bea6a48060817b1011650f5f5
#
_entry.id   b68aa20bea6a48060817b1011650f5f5
#
_cell.length_a   1.000
_cell.length_b   1.000
_cell.length_c   1.000
_cell.angle_alpha   90.00
_cell.angle_beta   90.00
_cell.angle_gamma   90.00
#
_symmetry.space_group_name_H-M   'P 1'
#
loop_
_entity.id
_entity.type
_entity.pdbx_description
1 polymer ?
#
loop_
_entity_poly.entity_id
_entity_poly.type
_entity_poly.pdbx_seq_one_letter_code
_entity_poly.pdbx_strand_id
1 'polypeptide(L)'
;MTATPATGPRTATFLLRQPRQVQGFREQLRSDDEVFVEGVFVEGVFDQGGVFAEEQKKTALTMLWIPPGRFWMGSPEEELDRQDLEGPQHLVQLQGFFMGQMPITQAQWRKVAAWVEQPGEQWGCELKSNPAWFDGEKVKIWKSSGSASDESVVLDGSANTDLHPVEQVSWHGAMEFCNRLSQRTGRHYTLPSEAQWEYACRAGSTTPFHVGATITPDLANYDATTTYGDGPKGEYREQTTPVGLFPANAWGLHDMHGSLWEWCLDHWHDSYEGAPSDGSAWLMPSASEEEPRLLRGGSWLDDPWYCRSAFRDRGRPGFANVYVGFRVVCLPQGPSLNP
;
A
#
# COMPACT_ATOMS: atom_id res chain seq x y z
N MET A 1 15.32 25.28 45.02
CA MET A 1 16.25 24.44 44.20
C MET A 1 15.43 23.98 42.99
N THR A 2 15.61 24.66 41.88
CA THR A 2 14.92 24.34 40.63
C THR A 2 15.78 23.28 39.93
N ALA A 3 15.22 22.10 39.75
CA ALA A 3 15.85 21.02 39.00
C ALA A 3 15.87 21.38 37.50
N THR A 4 17.06 21.45 36.93
CA THR A 4 17.33 21.59 35.51
C THR A 4 16.89 20.28 34.82
N PRO A 5 16.11 20.28 33.76
CA PRO A 5 15.80 19.05 33.05
C PRO A 5 17.05 18.53 32.34
N ALA A 6 17.32 17.25 32.45
CA ALA A 6 18.44 16.57 31.81
C ALA A 6 18.27 16.61 30.29
N THR A 7 19.14 17.37 29.60
CA THR A 7 19.26 17.40 28.15
C THR A 7 20.25 16.32 27.70
N GLY A 8 19.83 15.04 27.76
CA GLY A 8 20.51 13.96 27.03
C GLY A 8 19.79 13.69 25.73
N PRO A 9 20.50 13.19 24.68
CA PRO A 9 19.82 12.83 23.43
C PRO A 9 18.78 11.73 23.72
N ARG A 10 17.52 12.02 23.46
CA ARG A 10 16.44 11.04 23.56
C ARG A 10 16.59 10.09 22.38
N THR A 11 16.96 8.85 22.65
CA THR A 11 17.04 7.81 21.62
C THR A 11 15.66 7.24 21.38
N ALA A 12 15.11 7.43 20.18
CA ALA A 12 13.88 6.77 19.78
C ALA A 12 14.12 5.27 19.65
N THR A 13 13.27 4.46 20.28
CA THR A 13 13.36 2.99 20.20
C THR A 13 12.36 2.51 19.14
N PHE A 14 12.87 1.91 18.05
CA PHE A 14 12.07 1.29 17.02
C PHE A 14 11.88 -0.20 17.30
N LEU A 15 10.63 -0.67 17.20
CA LEU A 15 10.29 -2.08 17.31
C LEU A 15 10.23 -2.69 15.91
N LEU A 16 11.38 -3.09 15.37
CA LEU A 16 11.41 -3.93 14.18
C LEU A 16 10.97 -5.34 14.58
N ARG A 17 9.71 -5.65 14.34
CA ARG A 17 9.20 -7.01 14.52
C ARG A 17 9.60 -7.85 13.32
N GLN A 18 10.26 -8.98 13.56
CA GLN A 18 10.45 -9.96 12.49
C GLN A 18 9.08 -10.49 12.06
N PRO A 19 8.82 -10.60 10.76
CA PRO A 19 7.59 -11.19 10.26
C PRO A 19 7.42 -12.60 10.86
N ARG A 20 6.19 -12.91 11.27
CA ARG A 20 5.84 -14.30 11.63
C ARG A 20 5.71 -15.10 10.33
N GLN A 21 5.63 -16.44 10.41
CA GLN A 21 5.37 -17.26 9.23
C GLN A 21 4.14 -16.71 8.49
N VAL A 22 4.35 -16.22 7.28
CA VAL A 22 3.31 -15.61 6.45
C VAL A 22 2.86 -16.64 5.42
N GLN A 23 1.56 -16.93 5.40
CA GLN A 23 0.96 -17.73 4.35
C GLN A 23 0.54 -16.81 3.20
N GLY A 24 0.62 -17.30 1.98
CA GLY A 24 0.24 -16.51 0.83
C GLY A 24 0.28 -17.32 -0.46
N PHE A 25 0.03 -16.65 -1.56
CA PHE A 25 0.19 -17.20 -2.89
C PHE A 25 0.80 -16.17 -3.82
N ARG A 26 1.36 -16.63 -4.91
CA ARG A 26 1.91 -15.78 -5.96
C ARG A 26 1.11 -16.01 -7.24
N GLU A 27 0.66 -14.91 -7.83
CA GLU A 27 -0.02 -14.91 -9.11
C GLU A 27 0.92 -14.40 -10.19
N GLN A 28 1.15 -15.20 -11.24
CA GLN A 28 2.00 -14.82 -12.34
C GLN A 28 1.17 -14.14 -13.42
N LEU A 29 1.40 -12.85 -13.64
CA LEU A 29 0.75 -12.08 -14.70
C LEU A 29 1.48 -12.35 -16.04
N ARG A 30 0.92 -13.21 -16.89
CA ARG A 30 1.49 -13.53 -18.23
C ARG A 30 0.82 -12.72 -19.33
N SER A 31 1.50 -12.59 -20.48
CA SER A 31 0.93 -11.95 -21.68
C SER A 31 -0.05 -12.85 -22.42
N ASP A 32 0.10 -14.15 -22.31
CA ASP A 32 -0.74 -15.15 -22.94
C ASP A 32 -1.74 -15.62 -21.88
N ASP A 33 -2.94 -15.84 -22.22
CA ASP A 33 -4.15 -16.07 -21.41
C ASP A 33 -4.06 -17.05 -20.21
N GLU A 34 -2.89 -17.52 -19.84
CA GLU A 34 -2.66 -18.40 -18.69
C GLU A 34 -2.13 -17.62 -17.48
N VAL A 35 -3.00 -17.39 -16.51
CA VAL A 35 -2.63 -16.97 -15.16
C VAL A 35 -2.31 -18.23 -14.34
N PHE A 36 -1.07 -18.40 -13.94
CA PHE A 36 -0.65 -19.55 -13.15
C PHE A 36 -0.70 -19.22 -11.65
N VAL A 37 -1.37 -20.04 -10.86
CA VAL A 37 -1.38 -19.95 -9.40
C VAL A 37 -0.31 -20.87 -8.86
N GLU A 38 0.78 -20.33 -8.32
CA GLU A 38 1.74 -21.12 -7.56
C GLU A 38 1.37 -21.15 -6.08
N GLY A 39 1.49 -22.33 -5.50
CA GLY A 39 0.96 -22.73 -4.21
C GLY A 39 1.40 -21.94 -2.98
N VAL A 40 0.86 -22.34 -1.86
CA VAL A 40 1.04 -21.77 -0.51
C VAL A 40 2.52 -21.69 -0.11
N PHE A 41 2.98 -20.50 0.27
CA PHE A 41 4.33 -20.26 0.77
C PHE A 41 4.37 -20.22 2.30
N VAL A 42 5.38 -20.88 2.87
CA VAL A 42 5.76 -20.71 4.27
C VAL A 42 7.03 -19.85 4.28
N GLU A 43 7.05 -18.87 5.15
CA GLU A 43 8.14 -17.88 5.26
C GLU A 43 9.54 -18.50 5.36
N GLY A 44 10.51 -17.82 4.78
CA GLY A 44 11.94 -18.17 4.81
C GLY A 44 12.48 -18.85 3.58
N VAL A 45 11.67 -19.13 2.57
CA VAL A 45 12.07 -19.89 1.38
C VAL A 45 11.74 -19.10 0.10
N PHE A 46 12.10 -17.83 0.07
CA PHE A 46 12.04 -17.06 -1.19
C PHE A 46 13.12 -17.47 -2.18
N ASP A 47 13.96 -18.44 -1.83
CA ASP A 47 15.10 -18.89 -2.65
C ASP A 47 15.22 -20.42 -2.74
N GLN A 48 14.14 -21.13 -3.00
CA GLN A 48 14.22 -22.55 -3.33
C GLN A 48 13.67 -22.82 -4.72
N GLY A 49 14.58 -22.64 -5.72
CA GLY A 49 14.70 -23.61 -6.82
C GLY A 49 13.70 -23.56 -7.97
N GLY A 50 12.84 -22.57 -8.09
CA GLY A 50 12.16 -22.29 -9.36
C GLY A 50 12.96 -21.23 -10.13
N VAL A 51 13.59 -21.59 -11.24
CA VAL A 51 14.27 -20.65 -12.13
C VAL A 51 13.20 -19.83 -12.85
N PHE A 52 12.60 -18.85 -12.15
CA PHE A 52 11.85 -17.81 -12.83
C PHE A 52 12.84 -16.87 -13.50
N ALA A 53 12.64 -16.60 -14.79
CA ALA A 53 13.37 -15.52 -15.43
C ALA A 53 13.17 -14.23 -14.64
N GLU A 54 14.20 -13.38 -14.55
CA GLU A 54 14.14 -12.11 -13.80
C GLU A 54 12.90 -11.26 -14.15
N GLU A 55 12.47 -11.33 -15.41
CA GLU A 55 11.28 -10.65 -15.90
C GLU A 55 9.96 -11.20 -15.31
N GLN A 56 9.90 -12.49 -15.02
CA GLN A 56 8.75 -13.12 -14.38
C GLN A 56 8.63 -12.73 -12.90
N LYS A 57 9.75 -12.52 -12.21
CA LYS A 57 9.78 -12.04 -10.82
C LYS A 57 9.18 -10.63 -10.70
N LYS A 58 9.41 -9.77 -11.68
CA LYS A 58 8.95 -8.38 -11.67
C LYS A 58 7.43 -8.23 -11.85
N THR A 59 6.81 -9.17 -12.56
CA THR A 59 5.36 -9.15 -12.84
C THR A 59 4.56 -10.05 -11.90
N ALA A 60 5.19 -10.85 -11.05
CA ALA A 60 4.49 -11.67 -10.08
C ALA A 60 3.79 -10.82 -9.02
N LEU A 61 2.52 -11.11 -8.77
CA LEU A 61 1.74 -10.50 -7.69
C LEU A 61 1.76 -11.42 -6.47
N THR A 62 2.48 -11.02 -5.42
CA THR A 62 2.54 -11.77 -4.16
C THR A 62 1.41 -11.32 -3.24
N MET A 63 0.55 -12.27 -2.87
CA MET A 63 -0.60 -12.06 -1.99
C MET A 63 -0.35 -12.73 -0.65
N LEU A 64 -0.37 -11.97 0.44
CA LEU A 64 -0.15 -12.47 1.80
C LEU A 64 -1.47 -12.67 2.53
N TRP A 65 -1.58 -13.75 3.29
CA TRP A 65 -2.73 -14.01 4.15
C TRP A 65 -2.73 -13.08 5.35
N ILE A 66 -3.77 -12.29 5.47
CA ILE A 66 -4.05 -11.45 6.63
C ILE A 66 -5.03 -12.23 7.51
N PRO A 67 -4.63 -12.63 8.72
CA PRO A 67 -5.46 -13.49 9.56
C PRO A 67 -6.73 -12.78 10.03
N PRO A 68 -7.82 -13.52 10.27
CA PRO A 68 -9.00 -12.94 10.90
C PRO A 68 -8.67 -12.42 12.30
N GLY A 69 -9.33 -11.34 12.71
CA GLY A 69 -9.10 -10.76 14.02
C GLY A 69 -9.91 -9.51 14.27
N ARG A 70 -9.56 -8.81 15.32
CA ARG A 70 -10.20 -7.54 15.71
C ARG A 70 -9.16 -6.50 16.11
N PHE A 71 -9.45 -5.26 15.85
CA PHE A 71 -8.59 -4.13 16.23
C PHE A 71 -9.41 -2.87 16.52
N TRP A 72 -8.81 -1.93 17.20
CA TRP A 72 -9.36 -0.59 17.34
C TRP A 72 -8.97 0.24 16.12
N MET A 73 -9.96 0.59 15.31
CA MET A 73 -9.81 1.42 14.11
C MET A 73 -9.91 2.90 14.49
N GLY A 74 -9.07 3.72 13.87
CA GLY A 74 -8.94 5.13 14.18
C GLY A 74 -7.86 5.42 15.20
N SER A 75 -7.72 6.68 15.63
CA SER A 75 -6.71 7.12 16.59
C SER A 75 -7.30 7.42 17.96
N PRO A 76 -6.58 7.10 19.06
CA PRO A 76 -6.96 7.53 20.40
C PRO A 76 -6.83 9.06 20.52
N GLU A 77 -7.56 9.65 21.47
CA GLU A 77 -7.65 11.12 21.62
C GLU A 77 -6.29 11.79 21.90
N GLU A 78 -5.37 11.06 22.54
CA GLU A 78 -4.03 11.52 22.88
C GLU A 78 -2.99 11.34 21.77
N GLU A 79 -3.35 10.75 20.61
CA GLU A 79 -2.40 10.56 19.50
C GLU A 79 -1.98 11.92 18.94
N LEU A 80 -0.66 12.13 18.84
CA LEU A 80 -0.09 13.36 18.29
C LEU A 80 -0.58 13.58 16.84
N ASP A 81 -0.95 14.83 16.51
CA ASP A 81 -1.46 15.24 15.20
C ASP A 81 -2.74 14.50 14.75
N ARG A 82 -3.49 13.95 15.73
CA ARG A 82 -4.81 13.36 15.50
C ARG A 82 -5.77 14.37 14.91
N GLN A 83 -6.61 13.92 13.98
CA GLN A 83 -7.72 14.68 13.44
C GLN A 83 -9.07 14.12 13.91
N ASP A 84 -10.10 14.98 14.06
CA ASP A 84 -11.43 14.55 14.52
C ASP A 84 -12.07 13.52 13.60
N LEU A 85 -11.78 13.57 12.30
CA LEU A 85 -12.25 12.62 11.29
C LEU A 85 -11.69 11.18 11.46
N GLU A 86 -10.67 10.99 12.29
CA GLU A 86 -10.12 9.68 12.65
C GLU A 86 -10.87 9.02 13.83
N GLY A 87 -11.95 9.64 14.27
CA GLY A 87 -12.78 9.19 15.39
C GLY A 87 -14.27 9.08 15.05
N PRO A 88 -15.03 8.53 16.01
CA PRO A 88 -14.60 7.89 17.24
C PRO A 88 -13.84 6.60 16.99
N GLN A 89 -12.81 6.31 17.81
CA GLN A 89 -12.14 5.01 17.74
C GLN A 89 -13.14 3.90 18.09
N HIS A 90 -13.20 2.86 17.23
CA HIS A 90 -14.20 1.81 17.37
C HIS A 90 -13.60 0.43 17.07
N LEU A 91 -14.23 -0.60 17.64
CA LEU A 91 -13.77 -1.98 17.47
C LEU A 91 -14.31 -2.56 16.16
N VAL A 92 -13.40 -3.02 15.29
CA VAL A 92 -13.73 -3.71 14.04
C VAL A 92 -13.25 -5.15 14.11
N GLN A 93 -14.09 -6.09 13.66
CA GLN A 93 -13.77 -7.51 13.52
C GLN A 93 -13.73 -7.90 12.05
N LEU A 94 -12.59 -8.39 11.57
CA LEU A 94 -12.40 -8.78 10.19
C LEU A 94 -12.35 -10.30 10.02
N GLN A 95 -12.88 -10.76 8.90
CA GLN A 95 -12.56 -12.08 8.37
C GLN A 95 -11.16 -12.06 7.75
N GLY A 96 -10.54 -13.25 7.61
CA GLY A 96 -9.25 -13.34 6.91
C GLY A 96 -9.40 -13.03 5.42
N PHE A 97 -8.36 -12.43 4.84
CA PHE A 97 -8.30 -12.08 3.42
C PHE A 97 -6.85 -12.10 2.94
N PHE A 98 -6.64 -12.08 1.64
CA PHE A 98 -5.30 -11.89 1.08
C PHE A 98 -5.10 -10.44 0.67
N MET A 99 -3.90 -9.89 0.92
CA MET A 99 -3.51 -8.55 0.51
C MET A 99 -2.21 -8.56 -0.27
N GLY A 100 -2.10 -7.74 -1.29
CA GLY A 100 -0.85 -7.52 -2.02
C GLY A 100 0.28 -7.12 -1.07
N GLN A 101 1.38 -7.86 -1.12
CA GLN A 101 2.57 -7.60 -0.29
C GLN A 101 3.08 -6.18 -0.46
N MET A 102 3.01 -5.68 -1.69
CA MET A 102 3.44 -4.36 -2.14
C MET A 102 2.29 -3.59 -2.77
N PRO A 103 2.38 -2.27 -2.92
CA PRO A 103 1.58 -1.54 -3.91
C PRO A 103 1.79 -2.12 -5.31
N ILE A 104 0.81 -1.98 -6.21
CA ILE A 104 0.95 -2.44 -7.59
C ILE A 104 2.10 -1.70 -8.27
N THR A 105 3.00 -2.47 -8.89
CA THR A 105 4.17 -1.92 -9.58
C THR A 105 3.86 -1.51 -11.02
N GLN A 106 4.72 -0.67 -11.59
CA GLN A 106 4.62 -0.27 -13.00
C GLN A 106 4.69 -1.47 -13.95
N ALA A 107 5.52 -2.48 -13.65
CA ALA A 107 5.59 -3.70 -14.46
C ALA A 107 4.28 -4.49 -14.39
N GLN A 108 3.70 -4.68 -13.20
CA GLN A 108 2.42 -5.36 -13.02
C GLN A 108 1.28 -4.62 -13.73
N TRP A 109 1.23 -3.28 -13.57
CA TRP A 109 0.24 -2.46 -14.26
C TRP A 109 0.32 -2.61 -15.77
N ARG A 110 1.50 -2.40 -16.37
CA ARG A 110 1.69 -2.51 -17.82
C ARG A 110 1.27 -3.88 -18.35
N LYS A 111 1.51 -4.92 -17.56
CA LYS A 111 1.14 -6.29 -17.94
C LYS A 111 -0.38 -6.44 -18.05
N VAL A 112 -1.14 -6.01 -17.04
CA VAL A 112 -2.61 -6.09 -17.05
C VAL A 112 -3.23 -5.11 -18.05
N ALA A 113 -2.64 -3.92 -18.19
CA ALA A 113 -3.10 -2.93 -19.17
C ALA A 113 -2.95 -3.41 -20.62
N ALA A 114 -1.94 -4.24 -20.90
CA ALA A 114 -1.68 -4.81 -22.22
C ALA A 114 -2.57 -6.03 -22.56
N TRP A 115 -3.35 -6.56 -21.63
CA TRP A 115 -4.27 -7.65 -21.91
C TRP A 115 -5.33 -7.22 -22.92
N VAL A 116 -5.80 -8.18 -23.72
CA VAL A 116 -6.91 -8.02 -24.65
C VAL A 116 -8.13 -8.74 -24.08
N GLU A 117 -9.27 -8.07 -24.11
CA GLU A 117 -10.54 -8.62 -23.62
C GLU A 117 -10.90 -9.92 -24.36
N GLN A 118 -11.14 -10.97 -23.59
CA GLN A 118 -11.47 -12.29 -24.13
C GLN A 118 -12.99 -12.50 -24.24
N PRO A 119 -13.48 -13.41 -25.07
CA PRO A 119 -14.89 -13.74 -25.12
C PRO A 119 -15.44 -14.15 -23.76
N GLY A 120 -16.42 -13.41 -23.26
CA GLY A 120 -17.04 -13.62 -21.94
C GLY A 120 -16.52 -12.69 -20.83
N GLU A 121 -15.43 -11.98 -21.04
CA GLU A 121 -14.98 -10.89 -20.15
C GLU A 121 -15.80 -9.62 -20.41
N GLN A 122 -15.90 -8.77 -19.40
CA GLN A 122 -16.56 -7.45 -19.50
C GLN A 122 -15.69 -6.40 -18.83
N TRP A 123 -14.99 -5.62 -19.63
CA TRP A 123 -14.14 -4.55 -19.16
C TRP A 123 -14.89 -3.21 -19.11
N GLY A 124 -14.66 -2.45 -18.03
CA GLY A 124 -15.38 -1.20 -17.80
C GLY A 124 -14.74 0.00 -18.49
N CYS A 125 -13.41 0.03 -18.58
CA CYS A 125 -12.70 1.14 -19.22
C CYS A 125 -11.33 0.73 -19.76
N GLU A 126 -10.76 1.56 -20.61
CA GLU A 126 -9.41 1.40 -21.09
C GLU A 126 -8.39 1.79 -19.99
N LEU A 127 -7.34 0.99 -19.82
CA LEU A 127 -6.21 1.31 -18.97
C LEU A 127 -5.09 1.91 -19.83
N LYS A 128 -4.58 3.08 -19.42
CA LYS A 128 -3.37 3.64 -20.05
C LYS A 128 -2.22 2.66 -19.86
N SER A 129 -1.45 2.40 -20.91
CA SER A 129 -0.35 1.43 -20.88
C SER A 129 0.75 1.80 -19.87
N ASN A 130 1.04 3.08 -19.71
CA ASN A 130 1.97 3.60 -18.70
C ASN A 130 1.46 4.96 -18.18
N PRO A 131 0.72 5.01 -17.07
CA PRO A 131 0.23 6.26 -16.50
C PRO A 131 1.30 6.98 -15.70
N ALA A 132 2.33 6.27 -15.21
CA ALA A 132 3.30 6.75 -14.23
C ALA A 132 4.09 7.98 -14.72
N TRP A 133 4.23 8.96 -13.83
CA TRP A 133 5.11 10.10 -14.04
C TRP A 133 6.58 9.75 -13.81
N PHE A 134 6.86 8.98 -12.75
CA PHE A 134 8.21 8.53 -12.43
C PHE A 134 8.59 7.32 -13.28
N ASP A 135 8.64 7.52 -14.59
CA ASP A 135 9.16 6.56 -15.55
C ASP A 135 10.70 6.64 -15.63
N GLY A 136 11.31 5.81 -16.50
CA GLY A 136 12.76 5.74 -16.61
C GLY A 136 13.47 7.05 -16.99
N GLU A 137 12.74 8.04 -17.50
CA GLU A 137 13.28 9.35 -17.88
C GLU A 137 13.31 10.35 -16.70
N LYS A 138 12.45 10.16 -15.71
CA LYS A 138 12.18 11.15 -14.65
C LYS A 138 12.63 10.70 -13.25
N VAL A 139 12.99 9.43 -13.09
CA VAL A 139 13.53 8.93 -11.82
C VAL A 139 14.99 9.32 -11.65
N LYS A 140 15.32 9.89 -10.49
CA LYS A 140 16.71 10.16 -10.09
C LYS A 140 17.32 8.86 -9.58
N ILE A 141 18.49 8.43 -10.09
CA ILE A 141 19.22 7.31 -9.50
C ILE A 141 20.08 7.81 -8.34
N TRP A 142 19.82 7.27 -7.16
CA TRP A 142 20.69 7.46 -6.02
C TRP A 142 21.84 6.47 -6.08
N LYS A 143 23.06 6.99 -6.23
CA LYS A 143 24.26 6.16 -6.01
C LYS A 143 24.45 6.01 -4.52
N SER A 144 24.41 4.79 -4.00
CA SER A 144 24.77 4.48 -2.61
C SER A 144 26.28 4.66 -2.39
N SER A 145 26.75 5.91 -2.35
CA SER A 145 28.10 6.25 -1.93
C SER A 145 27.95 7.28 -0.83
N GLY A 146 28.33 6.91 0.40
CA GLY A 146 28.26 7.76 1.60
C GLY A 146 29.15 9.00 1.53
N SER A 147 28.90 9.85 0.56
CA SER A 147 29.51 11.18 0.45
C SER A 147 28.49 12.11 -0.21
N ALA A 148 28.12 13.12 0.56
CA ALA A 148 27.26 14.22 0.10
C ALA A 148 27.97 14.98 -1.01
N SER A 149 27.71 14.62 -2.27
CA SER A 149 27.94 15.47 -3.42
C SER A 149 26.67 15.51 -4.24
N ASP A 150 26.05 16.68 -4.22
CA ASP A 150 24.85 17.10 -4.95
C ASP A 150 25.04 16.97 -6.47
N GLU A 151 24.94 15.79 -7.03
CA GLU A 151 24.72 15.63 -8.46
C GLU A 151 23.53 14.70 -8.67
N SER A 152 22.35 15.31 -8.86
CA SER A 152 21.20 14.64 -9.45
C SER A 152 21.57 14.25 -10.88
N VAL A 153 21.98 13.01 -11.09
CA VAL A 153 22.18 12.48 -12.43
C VAL A 153 20.80 12.24 -13.03
N VAL A 154 20.36 13.15 -13.87
CA VAL A 154 19.24 12.90 -14.79
C VAL A 154 19.73 11.85 -15.77
N LEU A 155 19.12 10.68 -15.75
CA LEU A 155 19.49 9.61 -16.66
C LEU A 155 18.88 9.80 -18.05
N ASP A 156 19.57 9.24 -19.02
CA ASP A 156 19.23 9.19 -20.43
C ASP A 156 18.03 8.30 -20.82
N GLY A 157 17.04 8.16 -19.94
CA GLY A 157 15.85 7.31 -20.19
C GLY A 157 16.07 5.81 -19.95
N SER A 158 17.17 5.41 -19.32
CA SER A 158 17.53 4.01 -19.12
C SER A 158 17.23 3.43 -17.72
N ALA A 159 16.69 4.22 -16.81
CA ALA A 159 16.34 3.73 -15.46
C ALA A 159 15.22 2.69 -15.53
N ASN A 160 15.48 1.50 -15.00
CA ASN A 160 14.46 0.48 -14.88
C ASN A 160 13.53 0.80 -13.69
N THR A 161 12.30 1.23 -13.97
CA THR A 161 11.28 1.55 -12.97
C THR A 161 10.24 0.43 -12.81
N ASP A 162 10.50 -0.76 -13.31
CA ASP A 162 9.58 -1.90 -13.24
C ASP A 162 9.08 -2.17 -11.81
N LEU A 163 9.96 -2.01 -10.82
CA LEU A 163 9.65 -2.20 -9.40
C LEU A 163 9.19 -0.93 -8.68
N HIS A 164 9.14 0.23 -9.34
CA HIS A 164 8.48 1.38 -8.74
C HIS A 164 6.97 1.16 -8.68
N PRO A 165 6.28 1.68 -7.65
CA PRO A 165 4.83 1.60 -7.63
C PRO A 165 4.26 2.38 -8.81
N VAL A 166 3.13 1.93 -9.36
CA VAL A 166 2.40 2.70 -10.36
C VAL A 166 1.67 3.84 -9.68
N GLU A 167 1.86 5.05 -10.16
CA GLU A 167 1.14 6.24 -9.72
C GLU A 167 0.36 6.87 -10.90
N GLN A 168 -0.33 7.97 -10.65
CA GLN A 168 -1.29 8.57 -11.57
C GLN A 168 -2.43 7.62 -11.97
N VAL A 169 -2.86 6.80 -11.02
CA VAL A 169 -3.96 5.86 -11.19
C VAL A 169 -5.20 6.40 -10.48
N SER A 170 -6.29 6.57 -11.22
CA SER A 170 -7.59 6.91 -10.66
C SER A 170 -8.22 5.70 -9.96
N TRP A 171 -9.21 5.96 -9.07
CA TRP A 171 -9.97 4.89 -8.43
C TRP A 171 -10.65 3.98 -9.47
N HIS A 172 -11.21 4.56 -10.54
CA HIS A 172 -11.79 3.78 -11.64
C HIS A 172 -10.76 2.89 -12.34
N GLY A 173 -9.55 3.41 -12.60
CA GLY A 173 -8.47 2.63 -13.17
C GLY A 173 -8.00 1.49 -12.26
N ALA A 174 -7.92 1.74 -10.95
CA ALA A 174 -7.57 0.72 -9.97
C ALA A 174 -8.65 -0.37 -9.87
N MET A 175 -9.93 0.00 -9.90
CA MET A 175 -11.05 -0.96 -9.93
C MET A 175 -11.08 -1.77 -11.22
N GLU A 176 -10.80 -1.15 -12.37
CA GLU A 176 -10.71 -1.88 -13.63
C GLU A 176 -9.54 -2.86 -13.65
N PHE A 177 -8.39 -2.49 -13.07
CA PHE A 177 -7.28 -3.43 -12.88
C PHE A 177 -7.73 -4.66 -12.07
N CYS A 178 -8.43 -4.45 -10.95
CA CYS A 178 -9.00 -5.51 -10.13
C CYS A 178 -10.03 -6.36 -10.91
N ASN A 179 -10.88 -5.72 -11.73
CA ASN A 179 -11.87 -6.37 -12.55
C ASN A 179 -11.23 -7.34 -13.56
N ARG A 180 -10.26 -6.84 -14.35
CA ARG A 180 -9.51 -7.67 -15.31
C ARG A 180 -8.82 -8.85 -14.64
N LEU A 181 -8.16 -8.57 -13.50
CA LEU A 181 -7.48 -9.60 -12.72
C LEU A 181 -8.48 -10.65 -12.22
N SER A 182 -9.65 -10.23 -11.74
CA SER A 182 -10.70 -11.14 -11.26
C SER A 182 -11.25 -12.03 -12.36
N GLN A 183 -11.59 -11.46 -13.51
CA GLN A 183 -12.14 -12.21 -14.63
C GLN A 183 -11.13 -13.20 -15.21
N ARG A 184 -9.86 -12.80 -15.31
CA ARG A 184 -8.79 -13.63 -15.85
C ARG A 184 -8.38 -14.79 -14.91
N THR A 185 -8.42 -14.57 -13.59
CA THR A 185 -7.99 -15.56 -12.60
C THR A 185 -9.12 -16.40 -12.01
N GLY A 186 -10.36 -15.98 -12.18
CA GLY A 186 -11.51 -16.56 -11.50
C GLY A 186 -11.54 -16.30 -9.99
N ARG A 187 -10.66 -15.44 -9.45
CA ARG A 187 -10.62 -15.02 -8.04
C ARG A 187 -11.31 -13.67 -7.88
N HIS A 188 -11.67 -13.31 -6.67
CA HIS A 188 -12.29 -12.01 -6.40
C HIS A 188 -11.23 -11.00 -5.91
N TYR A 189 -10.65 -10.24 -6.84
CA TYR A 189 -9.75 -9.11 -6.55
C TYR A 189 -10.54 -7.80 -6.47
N THR A 190 -10.17 -6.95 -5.51
CA THR A 190 -10.74 -5.62 -5.34
C THR A 190 -9.75 -4.71 -4.61
N LEU A 191 -10.09 -3.45 -4.43
CA LEU A 191 -9.41 -2.57 -3.49
C LEU A 191 -9.72 -3.00 -2.05
N PRO A 192 -8.84 -2.76 -1.08
CA PRO A 192 -9.14 -3.00 0.33
C PRO A 192 -10.29 -2.10 0.79
N SER A 193 -11.10 -2.57 1.74
CA SER A 193 -11.87 -1.64 2.55
C SER A 193 -10.91 -0.80 3.42
N GLU A 194 -11.36 0.38 3.86
CA GLU A 194 -10.59 1.22 4.78
C GLU A 194 -10.16 0.44 6.03
N ALA A 195 -11.07 -0.34 6.59
CA ALA A 195 -10.81 -1.18 7.75
C ALA A 195 -9.79 -2.29 7.46
N GLN A 196 -9.85 -2.93 6.29
CA GLN A 196 -8.85 -3.92 5.87
C GLN A 196 -7.47 -3.27 5.73
N TRP A 197 -7.41 -2.08 5.13
CA TRP A 197 -6.16 -1.36 4.94
C TRP A 197 -5.51 -1.00 6.28
N GLU A 198 -6.24 -0.37 7.22
CA GLU A 198 -5.70 0.03 8.52
C GLU A 198 -5.31 -1.17 9.39
N TYR A 199 -6.14 -2.23 9.41
CA TYR A 199 -5.84 -3.47 10.10
C TYR A 199 -4.53 -4.09 9.62
N ALA A 200 -4.35 -4.15 8.30
CA ALA A 200 -3.15 -4.67 7.66
C ALA A 200 -1.93 -3.78 7.89
N CYS A 201 -2.10 -2.45 7.83
CA CYS A 201 -1.04 -1.48 8.13
C CYS A 201 -0.53 -1.63 9.56
N ARG A 202 -1.43 -1.69 10.53
CA ARG A 202 -1.07 -1.85 11.96
C ARG A 202 -0.42 -3.19 12.25
N ALA A 203 -0.82 -4.26 11.59
CA ALA A 203 -0.30 -5.61 11.81
C ALA A 203 -0.15 -5.96 13.32
N GLY A 204 -1.16 -5.58 14.13
CA GLY A 204 -1.22 -5.77 15.56
C GLY A 204 -0.53 -4.69 16.42
N SER A 205 -0.01 -3.60 15.83
CA SER A 205 0.45 -2.43 16.58
C SER A 205 -0.73 -1.52 16.96
N THR A 206 -0.55 -0.73 18.01
CA THR A 206 -1.49 0.32 18.46
C THR A 206 -0.88 1.71 18.39
N THR A 207 0.36 1.81 17.93
CA THR A 207 1.13 3.05 17.77
C THR A 207 0.76 3.76 16.45
N PRO A 208 1.09 5.04 16.29
CA PRO A 208 0.83 5.80 15.05
C PRO A 208 1.38 5.10 13.80
N PHE A 209 2.55 4.46 13.90
CA PHE A 209 3.17 3.66 12.84
C PHE A 209 3.36 2.22 13.31
N HIS A 210 3.41 1.26 12.39
CA HIS A 210 3.66 -0.14 12.78
C HIS A 210 5.04 -0.35 13.41
N VAL A 211 5.97 0.54 13.15
CA VAL A 211 7.34 0.56 13.70
C VAL A 211 7.43 1.22 15.07
N GLY A 212 6.40 1.94 15.54
CA GLY A 212 6.39 2.60 16.85
C GLY A 212 5.74 3.97 16.88
N ALA A 213 6.14 4.79 17.86
CA ALA A 213 5.57 6.11 18.10
C ALA A 213 6.06 7.17 17.10
N THR A 214 7.09 6.90 16.33
CA THR A 214 7.65 7.80 15.31
C THR A 214 8.15 7.00 14.10
N ILE A 215 8.56 7.72 13.04
CA ILE A 215 9.04 7.16 11.78
C ILE A 215 10.32 7.86 11.34
N THR A 216 11.13 7.19 10.52
CA THR A 216 12.39 7.74 9.97
C THR A 216 12.48 7.44 8.47
N PRO A 217 13.28 8.19 7.70
CA PRO A 217 13.46 7.97 6.27
C PRO A 217 14.12 6.61 5.93
N ASP A 218 14.72 5.92 6.92
CA ASP A 218 15.22 4.54 6.74
C ASP A 218 14.09 3.49 6.83
N LEU A 219 12.90 3.89 7.25
CA LEU A 219 11.76 3.00 7.47
C LEU A 219 10.61 3.23 6.48
N ALA A 220 10.62 4.38 5.79
CA ALA A 220 9.58 4.74 4.83
C ALA A 220 10.03 5.87 3.88
N ASN A 221 9.29 6.09 2.80
CA ASN A 221 9.50 7.17 1.84
C ASN A 221 8.45 8.28 2.04
N TYR A 222 8.88 9.41 2.62
CA TYR A 222 8.06 10.59 2.90
C TYR A 222 8.93 11.84 2.94
N ASP A 223 8.38 13.05 3.12
CA ASP A 223 9.18 14.27 3.35
C ASP A 223 9.74 14.26 4.79
N ALA A 224 10.96 13.79 4.95
CA ALA A 224 11.64 13.72 6.22
C ALA A 224 12.38 15.01 6.61
N THR A 225 12.17 16.14 5.92
CA THR A 225 12.66 17.45 6.37
C THR A 225 11.94 17.94 7.63
N THR A 226 10.76 17.37 7.90
CA THR A 226 10.01 17.53 9.15
C THR A 226 10.05 16.23 9.97
N THR A 227 9.65 16.31 11.25
CA THR A 227 9.68 15.17 12.17
C THR A 227 8.30 14.89 12.76
N TYR A 228 8.05 13.65 13.14
CA TYR A 228 6.89 13.30 13.96
C TYR A 228 7.36 12.97 15.39
N GLY A 229 6.84 13.69 16.36
CA GLY A 229 7.25 13.56 17.75
C GLY A 229 8.76 13.76 17.93
N ASP A 230 9.40 12.84 18.62
CA ASP A 230 10.86 12.86 18.89
C ASP A 230 11.69 12.22 17.74
N GLY A 231 11.11 12.00 16.56
CA GLY A 231 11.79 11.41 15.41
C GLY A 231 12.88 12.31 14.82
N PRO A 232 13.87 11.74 14.13
CA PRO A 232 14.90 12.53 13.46
C PRO A 232 14.40 13.12 12.15
N LYS A 233 14.99 14.21 11.73
CA LYS A 233 14.94 14.68 10.34
C LYS A 233 15.84 13.81 9.48
N GLY A 234 15.56 13.79 8.17
CA GLY A 234 16.37 13.04 7.23
C GLY A 234 16.11 13.40 5.78
N GLU A 235 16.35 12.45 4.90
CA GLU A 235 16.29 12.63 3.47
C GLU A 235 14.86 12.78 2.97
N TYR A 236 14.63 13.79 2.13
CA TYR A 236 13.46 13.91 1.28
C TYR A 236 13.85 13.50 -0.15
N ARG A 237 13.32 12.35 -0.61
CA ARG A 237 13.72 11.76 -1.90
C ARG A 237 13.06 12.41 -3.12
N GLU A 238 11.98 13.15 -2.91
CA GLU A 238 11.23 13.87 -3.94
C GLU A 238 10.72 13.00 -5.11
N GLN A 239 10.59 11.68 -4.86
CA GLN A 239 10.15 10.70 -5.86
C GLN A 239 9.72 9.39 -5.22
N THR A 240 9.08 8.51 -5.99
CA THR A 240 8.84 7.12 -5.58
C THR A 240 10.15 6.34 -5.48
N THR A 241 10.14 5.27 -4.71
CA THR A 241 11.23 4.29 -4.59
C THR A 241 10.75 2.91 -5.05
N PRO A 242 11.66 2.00 -5.44
CA PRO A 242 11.27 0.61 -5.67
C PRO A 242 10.52 0.04 -4.46
N VAL A 243 9.41 -0.67 -4.72
CA VAL A 243 8.62 -1.30 -3.66
C VAL A 243 9.45 -2.30 -2.86
N GLY A 244 9.19 -2.40 -1.56
CA GLY A 244 9.89 -3.31 -0.68
C GLY A 244 11.31 -2.87 -0.30
N LEU A 245 11.70 -1.64 -0.60
CA LEU A 245 12.99 -1.08 -0.19
C LEU A 245 13.08 -0.98 1.35
N PHE A 246 11.97 -0.70 2.00
CA PHE A 246 11.89 -0.52 3.46
C PHE A 246 11.41 -1.80 4.15
N PRO A 247 11.71 -1.95 5.47
CA PRO A 247 11.29 -3.12 6.23
C PRO A 247 9.78 -3.34 6.19
N ALA A 248 9.39 -4.61 6.08
CA ALA A 248 7.99 -5.01 6.16
C ALA A 248 7.44 -4.86 7.60
N ASN A 249 6.12 -4.73 7.71
CA ASN A 249 5.44 -4.84 8.99
C ASN A 249 5.40 -6.31 9.48
N ALA A 250 4.82 -6.55 10.67
CA ALA A 250 4.79 -7.87 11.29
C ALA A 250 4.03 -8.95 10.48
N TRP A 251 3.29 -8.55 9.45
CA TRP A 251 2.59 -9.46 8.54
C TRP A 251 3.21 -9.54 7.14
N GLY A 252 4.42 -8.97 6.97
CA GLY A 252 5.18 -9.05 5.73
C GLY A 252 4.79 -8.03 4.67
N LEU A 253 3.93 -7.06 4.99
CA LEU A 253 3.51 -6.00 4.07
C LEU A 253 4.51 -4.84 4.10
N HIS A 254 4.90 -4.38 2.92
CA HIS A 254 5.80 -3.25 2.74
C HIS A 254 5.05 -1.97 2.35
N ASP A 255 5.72 -0.84 2.54
CA ASP A 255 5.32 0.48 2.05
C ASP A 255 3.91 0.90 2.53
N MET A 256 3.54 0.50 3.77
CA MET A 256 2.25 0.87 4.38
C MET A 256 2.25 2.30 4.95
N HIS A 257 3.39 2.96 5.03
CA HIS A 257 3.58 4.33 5.51
C HIS A 257 4.38 5.11 4.47
N GLY A 258 3.81 6.14 3.88
CA GLY A 258 4.42 6.91 2.80
C GLY A 258 4.43 6.18 1.47
N SER A 259 5.37 6.53 0.59
CA SER A 259 5.46 6.07 -0.80
C SER A 259 4.32 6.59 -1.67
N LEU A 260 3.12 6.04 -1.58
CA LEU A 260 1.92 6.51 -2.28
C LEU A 260 0.70 6.47 -1.38
N TRP A 261 -0.20 7.44 -1.56
CA TRP A 261 -1.58 7.30 -1.14
C TRP A 261 -2.22 6.13 -1.87
N GLU A 262 -2.89 5.27 -1.14
CA GLU A 262 -3.53 4.07 -1.69
C GLU A 262 -5.05 4.18 -1.64
N TRP A 263 -5.69 3.96 -2.80
CA TRP A 263 -7.13 3.91 -2.90
C TRP A 263 -7.73 2.78 -2.06
N CYS A 264 -8.81 3.11 -1.33
CA CYS A 264 -9.70 2.15 -0.71
C CYS A 264 -11.06 2.09 -1.43
N LEU A 265 -11.83 1.04 -1.15
CA LEU A 265 -13.13 0.82 -1.76
C LEU A 265 -14.22 1.77 -1.24
N ASP A 266 -14.05 2.23 -0.01
CA ASP A 266 -15.03 3.00 0.76
C ASP A 266 -15.31 4.37 0.16
N HIS A 267 -16.53 4.87 0.34
CA HIS A 267 -16.82 6.28 0.21
C HIS A 267 -16.28 7.05 1.41
N TRP A 268 -16.06 8.36 1.22
CA TRP A 268 -15.66 9.24 2.29
C TRP A 268 -16.81 9.48 3.28
N HIS A 269 -16.51 9.44 4.56
CA HIS A 269 -17.36 9.86 5.69
C HIS A 269 -16.54 10.74 6.63
N ASP A 270 -17.11 11.83 7.11
CA ASP A 270 -16.38 12.83 7.93
C ASP A 270 -16.04 12.34 9.36
N SER A 271 -16.52 11.17 9.75
CA SER A 271 -16.20 10.51 11.03
C SER A 271 -16.48 9.02 10.93
N TYR A 272 -16.15 8.24 11.96
CA TYR A 272 -16.51 6.83 12.08
C TYR A 272 -17.87 6.60 12.80
N GLU A 273 -18.66 7.65 13.04
CA GLU A 273 -20.00 7.49 13.61
C GLU A 273 -20.90 6.67 12.68
N GLY A 274 -21.32 5.48 13.13
CA GLY A 274 -22.11 4.55 12.32
C GLY A 274 -21.32 3.70 11.32
N ALA A 275 -19.98 3.69 11.38
CA ALA A 275 -19.14 2.88 10.52
C ALA A 275 -19.39 1.36 10.72
N PRO A 276 -19.24 0.53 9.66
CA PRO A 276 -19.31 -0.92 9.78
C PRO A 276 -18.27 -1.46 10.76
N SER A 277 -18.67 -2.42 11.59
CA SER A 277 -17.78 -3.07 12.56
C SER A 277 -17.31 -4.47 12.13
N ASP A 278 -17.64 -4.89 10.91
CA ASP A 278 -17.33 -6.22 10.34
C ASP A 278 -16.21 -6.21 9.30
N GLY A 279 -15.59 -5.03 9.09
CA GLY A 279 -14.52 -4.85 8.12
C GLY A 279 -14.98 -4.71 6.67
N SER A 280 -16.29 -4.70 6.41
CA SER A 280 -16.84 -4.41 5.08
C SER A 280 -16.59 -2.94 4.69
N ALA A 281 -16.51 -2.67 3.39
CA ALA A 281 -16.40 -1.31 2.90
C ALA A 281 -17.64 -0.48 3.22
N TRP A 282 -17.44 0.73 3.71
CA TRP A 282 -18.51 1.66 4.04
C TRP A 282 -18.98 2.41 2.80
N LEU A 283 -20.00 1.85 2.16
CA LEU A 283 -20.55 2.37 0.92
C LEU A 283 -21.86 3.14 1.18
N MET A 284 -22.04 4.24 0.48
CA MET A 284 -23.28 5.00 0.47
C MET A 284 -24.18 4.50 -0.69
N PRO A 285 -25.31 3.83 -0.42
CA PRO A 285 -26.12 3.20 -1.49
C PRO A 285 -26.67 4.16 -2.56
N SER A 286 -26.82 5.44 -2.20
CA SER A 286 -27.32 6.50 -3.10
C SER A 286 -26.23 7.48 -3.54
N ALA A 287 -24.96 7.13 -3.35
CA ALA A 287 -23.85 7.98 -3.77
C ALA A 287 -23.85 8.18 -5.30
N SER A 288 -23.44 9.36 -5.71
CA SER A 288 -23.09 9.60 -7.11
C SER A 288 -21.78 8.88 -7.47
N GLU A 289 -21.54 8.64 -8.76
CA GLU A 289 -20.26 8.09 -9.23
C GLU A 289 -19.06 9.00 -8.92
N GLU A 290 -19.32 10.30 -8.68
CA GLU A 290 -18.31 11.32 -8.34
C GLU A 290 -18.06 11.46 -6.84
N GLU A 291 -18.76 10.68 -6.00
CA GLU A 291 -18.60 10.76 -4.55
C GLU A 291 -17.17 10.38 -4.13
N PRO A 292 -16.50 11.17 -3.27
CA PRO A 292 -15.12 10.94 -2.90
C PRO A 292 -14.88 9.54 -2.31
N ARG A 293 -13.74 8.97 -2.66
CA ARG A 293 -13.23 7.68 -2.17
C ARG A 293 -12.07 7.89 -1.21
N LEU A 294 -11.90 6.95 -0.30
CA LEU A 294 -10.85 6.98 0.72
C LEU A 294 -9.46 6.78 0.11
N LEU A 295 -8.50 7.50 0.67
CA LEU A 295 -7.06 7.37 0.46
C LEU A 295 -6.38 7.14 1.80
N ARG A 296 -5.39 6.26 1.83
CA ARG A 296 -4.66 5.89 3.05
C ARG A 296 -3.16 5.83 2.81
N GLY A 297 -2.36 6.02 3.89
CA GLY A 297 -0.94 5.74 3.92
C GLY A 297 0.00 6.93 3.80
N GLY A 298 -0.44 8.07 3.26
CA GLY A 298 0.46 9.17 2.92
C GLY A 298 1.33 8.84 1.71
N SER A 299 2.21 9.75 1.31
CA SER A 299 3.06 9.55 0.14
C SER A 299 4.49 10.06 0.34
N TRP A 300 5.32 9.89 -0.70
CA TRP A 300 6.68 10.41 -0.76
C TRP A 300 6.77 11.94 -0.60
N LEU A 301 5.67 12.65 -0.89
CA LEU A 301 5.57 14.12 -0.87
C LEU A 301 5.14 14.66 0.51
N ASP A 302 4.52 13.81 1.33
CA ASP A 302 3.83 14.25 2.53
C ASP A 302 4.73 14.25 3.77
N ASP A 303 4.40 15.11 4.72
CA ASP A 303 4.97 15.12 6.06
C ASP A 303 4.63 13.82 6.84
N PRO A 304 5.41 13.43 7.84
CA PRO A 304 5.25 12.14 8.51
C PRO A 304 3.89 11.94 9.21
N TRP A 305 3.19 12.98 9.64
CA TRP A 305 1.88 12.83 10.29
C TRP A 305 0.78 12.34 9.32
N TYR A 306 0.93 12.59 8.00
CA TYR A 306 0.04 12.03 6.97
C TYR A 306 0.25 10.51 6.80
N CYS A 307 1.43 10.02 7.15
CA CYS A 307 1.77 8.61 7.03
C CYS A 307 1.33 7.75 8.21
N ARG A 308 0.62 8.30 9.22
CA ARG A 308 0.10 7.51 10.36
C ARG A 308 -0.91 6.45 9.91
N SER A 309 -0.96 5.34 10.65
CA SER A 309 -1.91 4.27 10.36
C SER A 309 -3.37 4.73 10.35
N ALA A 310 -3.73 5.69 11.20
CA ALA A 310 -5.09 6.20 11.32
C ALA A 310 -5.40 7.38 10.40
N PHE A 311 -4.39 8.01 9.78
CA PHE A 311 -4.63 9.19 8.96
C PHE A 311 -5.48 8.84 7.72
N ARG A 312 -6.44 9.72 7.42
CA ARG A 312 -7.44 9.54 6.35
C ARG A 312 -7.40 10.73 5.39
N ASP A 313 -7.48 10.44 4.11
CA ASP A 313 -7.70 11.45 3.08
C ASP A 313 -8.69 10.93 2.03
N ARG A 314 -9.03 11.77 1.06
CA ARG A 314 -10.04 11.49 0.05
C ARG A 314 -9.68 12.08 -1.31
N GLY A 315 -10.16 11.44 -2.35
CA GLY A 315 -10.09 11.95 -3.71
C GLY A 315 -11.37 11.64 -4.50
N ARG A 316 -11.68 12.45 -5.52
CA ARG A 316 -12.73 12.08 -6.46
C ARG A 316 -12.30 10.83 -7.25
N PRO A 317 -13.22 9.94 -7.64
CA PRO A 317 -12.86 8.68 -8.30
C PRO A 317 -12.05 8.82 -9.60
N GLY A 318 -12.21 9.94 -10.30
CA GLY A 318 -11.41 10.29 -11.48
C GLY A 318 -10.05 10.96 -11.18
N PHE A 319 -9.76 11.29 -9.91
CA PHE A 319 -8.50 11.93 -9.53
C PHE A 319 -7.31 10.98 -9.71
N ALA A 320 -6.25 11.49 -10.32
CA ALA A 320 -5.00 10.76 -10.53
C ALA A 320 -3.84 11.73 -10.38
N ASN A 321 -2.83 11.38 -9.58
CA ASN A 321 -1.68 12.23 -9.33
C ASN A 321 -0.43 11.39 -9.07
N VAL A 322 0.76 12.02 -9.16
CA VAL A 322 2.09 11.42 -9.01
C VAL A 322 2.38 10.80 -7.63
N TYR A 323 1.46 10.95 -6.71
CA TYR A 323 1.53 10.44 -5.35
C TYR A 323 0.35 9.52 -4.99
N VAL A 324 -0.44 9.07 -5.99
CA VAL A 324 -1.62 8.21 -5.78
C VAL A 324 -1.52 6.95 -6.61
N GLY A 325 -1.60 5.81 -5.92
CA GLY A 325 -1.64 4.48 -6.48
C GLY A 325 -2.58 3.56 -5.69
N PHE A 326 -2.29 2.27 -5.61
CA PHE A 326 -3.14 1.32 -4.91
C PHE A 326 -2.44 -0.01 -4.66
N ARG A 327 -2.98 -0.78 -3.74
CA ARG A 327 -2.74 -2.23 -3.61
C ARG A 327 -4.05 -2.98 -3.72
N VAL A 328 -3.99 -4.28 -3.96
CA VAL A 328 -5.18 -5.11 -4.12
C VAL A 328 -5.38 -6.04 -2.93
N VAL A 329 -6.63 -6.41 -2.69
CA VAL A 329 -6.99 -7.55 -1.85
C VAL A 329 -7.63 -8.63 -2.70
N CYS A 330 -7.50 -9.89 -2.26
CA CYS A 330 -8.22 -11.02 -2.82
C CYS A 330 -9.05 -11.65 -1.70
N LEU A 331 -10.35 -11.70 -1.91
CA LEU A 331 -11.25 -12.28 -0.93
C LEU A 331 -11.26 -13.81 -1.06
N PRO A 332 -11.25 -14.56 0.07
CA PRO A 332 -11.41 -16.00 0.01
C PRO A 332 -12.71 -16.35 -0.72
N GLN A 333 -12.65 -17.29 -1.65
CA GLN A 333 -13.87 -17.88 -2.19
C GLN A 333 -14.54 -18.62 -1.04
N GLY A 334 -15.79 -18.27 -0.73
CA GLY A 334 -16.60 -19.03 0.20
C GLY A 334 -16.63 -20.50 -0.26
N PRO A 335 -16.92 -21.47 0.66
CA PRO A 335 -17.09 -22.84 0.24
C PRO A 335 -18.09 -22.86 -0.91
N SER A 336 -17.67 -23.36 -2.08
CA SER A 336 -18.57 -23.54 -3.21
C SER A 336 -19.71 -24.39 -2.71
N LEU A 337 -20.88 -23.79 -2.54
CA LEU A 337 -22.13 -24.53 -2.46
C LEU A 337 -22.29 -25.13 -3.85
N ASN A 338 -21.62 -26.27 -4.08
CA ASN A 338 -21.94 -27.09 -5.23
C ASN A 338 -23.42 -27.47 -5.10
N PRO A 339 -24.23 -27.24 -6.14
CA PRO A 339 -25.64 -27.62 -6.15
C PRO A 339 -25.83 -29.12 -6.05
#